data_4b84ec9319af652bbdf92d1cbbfc7afa
#
_entry.id   4b84ec9319af652bbdf92d1cbbfc7afa
#
_cell.length_a   1.000
_cell.length_b   1.000
_cell.length_c   1.000
_cell.angle_alpha   90.00
_cell.angle_beta   90.00
_cell.angle_gamma   90.00
#
_symmetry.space_group_name_H-M   'P 1'
#
loop_
_entity.id
_entity.type
_entity.pdbx_description
1 polymer ?
#
loop_
_entity_poly.entity_id
_entity_poly.type
_entity_poly.pdbx_seq_one_letter_code
_entity_poly.pdbx_strand_id
1 'polypeptide(L)'
;MSPAAEPEPEAEVGGPFAAMDQETAANPQPMFKMLREATPVMAIDGVGVVLSGRAEIDEALRHPELFSSNMSAVELGNIRPLIPLQIDPPDHKKYRRILDPIFAPRQMALLEEPVSKLVNDLIDGFVERGEVDFAAEFSVPFPSQVFLTLLGLPLEELPTFLAMKDGIIRPDQVTGEARDSAAAVAHQRATAASIYAYFEDVLDQRQVERRDDILSVFLDSEVEGHQLTREEILDICFLFLIAGLDTVTATLDCMFSYLAQHPDQRQRIVDDPSIIPTVVEELLRWETPVMGVVRVALEDTELGGCPVHKGDQVMVLLGSANTDEAEFGDAEDVRFDREINRHIAFGGGVHRCLGSHLARQELRIALREWHRRIPEYAVRSGTTLEYTGGIRSIERFPMVFTASS
;
A
#
# COMPACT_ATOMS: atom_id res chain seq x y z
N MET A 1 -36.16 -39.29 0.59
CA MET A 1 -35.90 -37.87 0.84
C MET A 1 -34.45 -37.80 1.32
N SER A 2 -33.53 -37.44 0.43
CA SER A 2 -32.14 -37.17 0.81
C SER A 2 -32.09 -35.83 1.55
N PRO A 3 -31.26 -35.66 2.60
CA PRO A 3 -31.06 -34.37 3.24
C PRO A 3 -30.40 -33.43 2.25
N ALA A 4 -30.90 -32.19 2.22
CA ALA A 4 -30.29 -31.11 1.46
C ALA A 4 -28.86 -30.90 1.97
N ALA A 5 -27.90 -30.77 1.05
CA ALA A 5 -26.54 -30.39 1.37
C ALA A 5 -26.57 -29.00 2.05
N GLU A 6 -25.92 -28.89 3.20
CA GLU A 6 -25.64 -27.59 3.82
C GLU A 6 -24.81 -26.74 2.83
N PRO A 7 -25.06 -25.45 2.69
CA PRO A 7 -24.23 -24.59 1.86
C PRO A 7 -22.80 -24.60 2.42
N GLU A 8 -21.84 -24.82 1.55
CA GLU A 8 -20.42 -24.66 1.86
C GLU A 8 -20.16 -23.21 2.35
N PRO A 9 -19.29 -23.02 3.35
CA PRO A 9 -18.99 -21.68 3.83
C PRO A 9 -18.39 -20.85 2.67
N GLU A 10 -19.08 -19.77 2.32
CA GLU A 10 -18.55 -18.76 1.37
C GLU A 10 -17.23 -18.24 1.91
N ALA A 11 -16.20 -18.21 1.05
CA ALA A 11 -14.86 -17.74 1.40
C ALA A 11 -14.95 -16.30 1.95
N GLU A 12 -14.42 -16.10 3.17
CA GLU A 12 -14.37 -14.78 3.81
C GLU A 12 -13.76 -13.73 2.86
N VAL A 13 -14.53 -12.65 2.65
CA VAL A 13 -14.14 -11.50 1.81
C VAL A 13 -13.12 -10.66 2.57
N GLY A 14 -11.87 -11.10 2.60
CA GLY A 14 -10.81 -10.36 3.31
C GLY A 14 -9.39 -10.84 2.94
N GLY A 15 -9.32 -11.95 2.18
CA GLY A 15 -8.07 -12.63 1.90
C GLY A 15 -7.46 -13.30 3.15
N PRO A 16 -6.45 -14.16 2.96
CA PRO A 16 -5.89 -15.01 4.02
C PRO A 16 -5.20 -14.24 5.16
N PHE A 17 -4.96 -12.94 5.00
CA PHE A 17 -4.35 -12.09 6.03
C PHE A 17 -5.36 -11.37 6.92
N ALA A 18 -6.65 -11.33 6.56
CA ALA A 18 -7.66 -10.62 7.37
C ALA A 18 -7.89 -11.29 8.75
N ALA A 19 -7.66 -12.59 8.84
CA ALA A 19 -7.80 -13.39 10.06
C ALA A 19 -6.46 -13.61 10.81
N MET A 20 -5.40 -12.85 10.47
CA MET A 20 -4.09 -12.98 11.11
C MET A 20 -4.17 -12.55 12.58
N ASP A 21 -3.62 -13.37 13.50
CA ASP A 21 -3.51 -12.98 14.90
C ASP A 21 -2.52 -11.80 15.09
N GLN A 22 -2.67 -11.06 16.19
CA GLN A 22 -1.91 -9.86 16.46
C GLN A 22 -0.39 -10.10 16.60
N GLU A 23 0.03 -11.27 17.09
CA GLU A 23 1.45 -11.61 17.21
C GLU A 23 2.08 -11.77 15.82
N THR A 24 1.39 -12.50 14.93
CA THR A 24 1.81 -12.68 13.54
C THR A 24 1.71 -11.37 12.75
N ALA A 25 0.66 -10.56 12.95
CA ALA A 25 0.54 -9.26 12.29
C ALA A 25 1.65 -8.29 12.70
N ALA A 26 2.05 -8.32 13.97
CA ALA A 26 3.16 -7.49 14.48
C ALA A 26 4.53 -7.96 13.95
N ASN A 27 4.73 -9.28 13.79
CA ASN A 27 6.01 -9.87 13.38
C ASN A 27 5.78 -11.07 12.41
N PRO A 28 5.53 -10.80 11.12
CA PRO A 28 5.16 -11.83 10.15
C PRO A 28 6.35 -12.67 9.64
N GLN A 29 7.59 -12.25 9.86
CA GLN A 29 8.78 -12.90 9.31
C GLN A 29 8.93 -14.37 9.72
N PRO A 30 8.66 -14.79 10.99
CA PRO A 30 8.69 -16.20 11.37
C PRO A 30 7.67 -17.05 10.60
N MET A 31 6.47 -16.53 10.36
CA MET A 31 5.44 -17.20 9.56
C MET A 31 5.93 -17.37 8.10
N PHE A 32 6.50 -16.33 7.49
CA PHE A 32 7.04 -16.43 6.14
C PHE A 32 8.14 -17.47 6.02
N LYS A 33 9.05 -17.52 7.00
CA LYS A 33 10.10 -18.53 7.05
C LYS A 33 9.52 -19.94 7.15
N MET A 34 8.58 -20.16 8.05
CA MET A 34 7.89 -21.45 8.22
C MET A 34 7.23 -21.91 6.91
N LEU A 35 6.56 -21.01 6.20
CA LEU A 35 5.93 -21.34 4.91
C LEU A 35 6.97 -21.75 3.85
N ARG A 36 8.08 -20.99 3.71
CA ARG A 36 9.17 -21.35 2.78
C ARG A 36 9.82 -22.69 3.11
N GLU A 37 10.08 -22.96 4.40
CA GLU A 37 10.66 -24.22 4.85
C GLU A 37 9.73 -25.42 4.62
N ALA A 38 8.41 -25.21 4.70
CA ALA A 38 7.42 -26.24 4.41
C ALA A 38 7.37 -26.56 2.90
N THR A 39 7.09 -25.57 2.09
CA THR A 39 7.12 -25.62 0.63
C THR A 39 7.02 -24.21 0.03
N PRO A 40 7.78 -23.89 -1.02
CA PRO A 40 7.70 -22.56 -1.65
C PRO A 40 6.36 -22.29 -2.34
N VAL A 41 5.61 -23.34 -2.70
CA VAL A 41 4.27 -23.27 -3.30
C VAL A 41 3.35 -24.24 -2.56
N MET A 42 2.20 -23.75 -2.12
CA MET A 42 1.24 -24.52 -1.35
C MET A 42 -0.18 -24.31 -1.90
N ALA A 43 -0.85 -25.38 -2.30
CA ALA A 43 -2.29 -25.34 -2.54
C ALA A 43 -3.03 -25.48 -1.19
N ILE A 44 -3.95 -24.58 -0.91
CA ILE A 44 -4.77 -24.55 0.31
C ILE A 44 -6.23 -24.56 -0.09
N ASP A 45 -6.96 -25.58 0.35
CA ASP A 45 -8.40 -25.74 0.07
C ASP A 45 -9.17 -24.49 0.51
N GLY A 46 -9.98 -23.93 -0.39
CA GLY A 46 -10.78 -22.74 -0.13
C GLY A 46 -10.03 -21.41 -0.16
N VAL A 47 -8.69 -21.42 -0.29
CA VAL A 47 -7.84 -20.22 -0.38
C VAL A 47 -7.22 -20.05 -1.76
N GLY A 48 -6.84 -21.15 -2.41
CA GLY A 48 -6.11 -21.17 -3.69
C GLY A 48 -4.65 -21.59 -3.51
N VAL A 49 -3.75 -20.99 -4.29
CA VAL A 49 -2.32 -21.30 -4.24
C VAL A 49 -1.55 -20.16 -3.56
N VAL A 50 -0.72 -20.49 -2.59
CA VAL A 50 0.11 -19.52 -1.86
C VAL A 50 1.57 -19.70 -2.29
N LEU A 51 2.19 -18.61 -2.75
CA LEU A 51 3.61 -18.55 -3.12
C LEU A 51 4.40 -17.87 -2.00
N SER A 52 5.35 -18.58 -1.43
CA SER A 52 6.24 -18.07 -0.38
C SER A 52 7.71 -17.99 -0.81
N GLY A 53 8.17 -18.79 -1.77
CA GLY A 53 9.53 -18.77 -2.29
C GLY A 53 9.77 -17.61 -3.27
N ARG A 54 10.93 -16.98 -3.20
CA ARG A 54 11.28 -15.84 -4.05
C ARG A 54 11.27 -16.19 -5.54
N ALA A 55 11.76 -17.34 -5.92
CA ALA A 55 11.87 -17.76 -7.33
C ALA A 55 10.47 -17.90 -7.97
N GLU A 56 9.55 -18.56 -7.29
CA GLU A 56 8.18 -18.80 -7.74
C GLU A 56 7.36 -17.51 -7.77
N ILE A 57 7.57 -16.63 -6.81
CA ILE A 57 6.98 -15.29 -6.77
C ILE A 57 7.46 -14.45 -7.96
N ASP A 58 8.76 -14.44 -8.23
CA ASP A 58 9.34 -13.75 -9.37
C ASP A 58 8.81 -14.31 -10.70
N GLU A 59 8.61 -15.62 -10.80
CA GLU A 59 8.02 -16.29 -11.97
C GLU A 59 6.57 -15.81 -12.18
N ALA A 60 5.73 -15.90 -11.16
CA ALA A 60 4.33 -15.46 -11.26
C ALA A 60 4.20 -13.98 -11.63
N LEU A 61 5.06 -13.12 -11.07
CA LEU A 61 5.02 -11.67 -11.36
C LEU A 61 5.52 -11.31 -12.78
N ARG A 62 6.35 -12.17 -13.42
CA ARG A 62 6.86 -11.95 -14.77
C ARG A 62 5.96 -12.47 -15.87
N HIS A 63 4.98 -13.32 -15.53
CA HIS A 63 4.10 -13.99 -16.49
C HIS A 63 2.63 -13.53 -16.34
N PRO A 64 2.31 -12.24 -16.63
CA PRO A 64 0.95 -11.73 -16.55
C PRO A 64 -0.02 -12.42 -17.52
N GLU A 65 0.49 -13.09 -18.57
CA GLU A 65 -0.27 -13.90 -19.50
C GLU A 65 -0.78 -15.21 -18.88
N LEU A 66 -0.16 -15.66 -17.78
CA LEU A 66 -0.58 -16.83 -16.98
C LEU A 66 -1.28 -16.41 -15.69
N PHE A 67 -0.82 -15.30 -15.08
CA PHE A 67 -1.24 -14.84 -13.75
C PHE A 67 -1.77 -13.40 -13.83
N SER A 68 -3.06 -13.29 -14.09
CA SER A 68 -3.78 -12.04 -14.33
C SER A 68 -3.87 -11.19 -13.05
N SER A 69 -3.77 -9.88 -13.21
CA SER A 69 -4.13 -8.90 -12.19
C SER A 69 -5.61 -8.49 -12.24
N ASN A 70 -6.36 -8.98 -13.22
CA ASN A 70 -7.79 -8.70 -13.34
C ASN A 70 -8.57 -9.51 -12.30
N MET A 71 -8.63 -8.97 -11.10
CA MET A 71 -9.32 -9.58 -9.97
C MET A 71 -10.72 -9.00 -9.85
N SER A 72 -11.70 -9.74 -10.37
CA SER A 72 -13.12 -9.47 -10.05
C SER A 72 -13.51 -9.85 -8.62
N ALA A 73 -12.63 -10.56 -7.90
CA ALA A 73 -12.88 -11.07 -6.55
C ALA A 73 -12.68 -10.03 -5.44
N VAL A 74 -12.01 -8.90 -5.69
CA VAL A 74 -11.91 -7.81 -4.72
C VAL A 74 -12.92 -6.73 -5.09
N GLU A 75 -14.13 -6.87 -4.60
CA GLU A 75 -15.15 -5.83 -4.74
C GLU A 75 -14.80 -4.62 -3.88
N LEU A 76 -14.32 -3.56 -4.53
CA LEU A 76 -14.06 -2.25 -3.91
C LEU A 76 -15.18 -1.26 -4.21
N GLY A 77 -16.35 -1.74 -4.66
CA GLY A 77 -17.46 -0.91 -5.09
C GLY A 77 -17.24 -0.16 -6.42
N ASN A 78 -16.09 -0.36 -7.08
CA ASN A 78 -15.77 0.25 -8.38
C ASN A 78 -16.72 -0.28 -9.48
N ILE A 79 -17.09 0.63 -10.39
CA ILE A 79 -18.05 0.34 -11.48
C ILE A 79 -17.34 -0.40 -12.63
N ARG A 80 -16.05 -0.10 -12.85
CA ARG A 80 -15.20 -0.62 -13.92
C ARG A 80 -13.87 -1.07 -13.35
N PRO A 81 -13.09 -1.89 -14.07
CA PRO A 81 -11.74 -2.27 -13.64
C PRO A 81 -10.86 -1.05 -13.34
N LEU A 82 -10.13 -1.08 -12.23
CA LEU A 82 -9.25 0.00 -11.79
C LEU A 82 -7.99 0.09 -12.67
N ILE A 83 -7.76 1.26 -13.26
CA ILE A 83 -6.67 1.50 -14.22
C ILE A 83 -5.43 2.07 -13.48
N PRO A 84 -4.23 1.48 -13.69
CA PRO A 84 -3.90 0.31 -14.50
C PRO A 84 -3.86 -1.02 -13.72
N LEU A 85 -4.26 -1.05 -12.45
CA LEU A 85 -4.07 -2.17 -11.51
C LEU A 85 -4.72 -3.46 -11.99
N GLN A 86 -5.98 -3.38 -12.47
CA GLN A 86 -6.79 -4.53 -12.88
C GLN A 86 -6.80 -4.73 -14.40
N ILE A 87 -5.86 -4.13 -15.12
CA ILE A 87 -5.74 -4.24 -16.59
C ILE A 87 -4.50 -5.05 -16.93
N ASP A 88 -4.66 -6.11 -17.71
CA ASP A 88 -3.54 -6.93 -18.19
C ASP A 88 -2.95 -6.42 -19.51
N PRO A 89 -1.70 -6.81 -19.86
CA PRO A 89 -1.19 -6.59 -21.22
C PRO A 89 -2.07 -7.26 -22.31
N PRO A 90 -2.19 -6.67 -23.51
CA PRO A 90 -1.41 -5.52 -23.99
C PRO A 90 -1.92 -4.14 -23.55
N ASP A 91 -3.18 -4.03 -23.10
CA ASP A 91 -3.82 -2.75 -22.80
C ASP A 91 -3.17 -2.01 -21.61
N HIS A 92 -2.69 -2.74 -20.60
CA HIS A 92 -1.94 -2.18 -19.48
C HIS A 92 -0.83 -1.21 -19.93
N LYS A 93 -0.11 -1.57 -21.00
CA LYS A 93 1.05 -0.80 -21.49
C LYS A 93 0.69 0.61 -21.95
N LYS A 94 -0.51 0.80 -22.55
CA LYS A 94 -0.95 2.13 -23.00
C LYS A 94 -1.11 3.10 -21.84
N TYR A 95 -1.68 2.63 -20.72
CA TYR A 95 -1.85 3.44 -19.52
C TYR A 95 -0.52 3.75 -18.85
N ARG A 96 0.36 2.74 -18.72
CA ARG A 96 1.68 2.96 -18.12
C ARG A 96 2.52 3.97 -18.89
N ARG A 97 2.43 4.02 -20.23
CA ARG A 97 3.12 5.02 -21.04
C ARG A 97 2.67 6.45 -20.76
N ILE A 98 1.40 6.65 -20.35
CA ILE A 98 0.88 7.95 -19.92
C ILE A 98 1.30 8.24 -18.49
N LEU A 99 1.15 7.26 -17.59
CA LEU A 99 1.27 7.46 -16.16
C LEU A 99 2.72 7.44 -15.66
N ASP A 100 3.59 6.54 -16.17
CA ASP A 100 4.98 6.41 -15.70
C ASP A 100 5.79 7.72 -15.78
N PRO A 101 5.71 8.53 -16.85
CA PRO A 101 6.42 9.80 -16.90
C PRO A 101 6.00 10.80 -15.82
N ILE A 102 4.74 10.77 -15.39
CA ILE A 102 4.18 11.66 -14.36
C ILE A 102 4.79 11.34 -12.98
N PHE A 103 5.01 10.04 -12.71
CA PHE A 103 5.60 9.57 -11.45
C PHE A 103 7.13 9.33 -11.55
N ALA A 104 7.76 9.82 -12.62
CA ALA A 104 9.21 9.69 -12.78
C ALA A 104 9.98 10.43 -11.67
N PRO A 105 11.19 9.98 -11.27
CA PRO A 105 11.97 10.58 -10.20
C PRO A 105 12.17 12.09 -10.33
N ARG A 106 12.32 12.59 -11.57
CA ARG A 106 12.50 14.03 -11.84
C ARG A 106 11.24 14.84 -11.48
N GLN A 107 10.06 14.29 -11.74
CA GLN A 107 8.80 14.95 -11.39
C GLN A 107 8.57 14.93 -9.88
N MET A 108 8.83 13.76 -9.25
CA MET A 108 8.71 13.63 -7.81
C MET A 108 9.66 14.58 -7.06
N ALA A 109 10.87 14.84 -7.59
CA ALA A 109 11.80 15.79 -6.99
C ALA A 109 11.24 17.22 -6.89
N LEU A 110 10.27 17.60 -7.71
CA LEU A 110 9.61 18.92 -7.61
C LEU A 110 8.72 19.05 -6.36
N LEU A 111 8.33 17.92 -5.78
CA LEU A 111 7.53 17.88 -4.55
C LEU A 111 8.35 17.96 -3.27
N GLU A 112 9.69 18.00 -3.35
CA GLU A 112 10.58 17.99 -2.17
C GLU A 112 10.24 19.10 -1.17
N GLU A 113 10.16 20.35 -1.64
CA GLU A 113 9.89 21.50 -0.77
C GLU A 113 8.44 21.51 -0.24
N PRO A 114 7.40 21.34 -1.05
CA PRO A 114 6.02 21.25 -0.56
C PRO A 114 5.82 20.11 0.46
N VAL A 115 6.37 18.92 0.19
CA VAL A 115 6.24 17.77 1.09
C VAL A 115 7.01 17.99 2.39
N SER A 116 8.23 18.57 2.34
CA SER A 116 8.97 18.94 3.55
C SER A 116 8.20 19.95 4.41
N LYS A 117 7.52 20.89 3.78
CA LYS A 117 6.66 21.84 4.50
C LYS A 117 5.51 21.13 5.20
N LEU A 118 4.79 20.23 4.51
CA LEU A 118 3.68 19.47 5.10
C LEU A 118 4.13 18.68 6.34
N VAL A 119 5.29 18.00 6.27
CA VAL A 119 5.85 17.27 7.41
C VAL A 119 6.10 18.20 8.58
N ASN A 120 6.72 19.35 8.33
CA ASN A 120 7.05 20.31 9.41
C ASN A 120 5.79 20.95 10.01
N ASP A 121 4.80 21.30 9.18
CA ASP A 121 3.52 21.87 9.65
C ASP A 121 2.78 20.87 10.58
N LEU A 122 2.82 19.56 10.26
CA LEU A 122 2.25 18.52 11.12
C LEU A 122 3.01 18.39 12.45
N ILE A 123 4.36 18.36 12.41
CA ILE A 123 5.18 18.26 13.61
C ILE A 123 4.97 19.48 14.50
N ASP A 124 4.83 20.69 13.95
CA ASP A 124 4.53 21.90 14.71
C ASP A 124 3.23 21.78 15.53
N GLY A 125 2.27 20.98 15.06
CA GLY A 125 1.00 20.75 15.76
C GLY A 125 1.13 20.00 17.08
N PHE A 126 2.23 19.26 17.33
CA PHE A 126 2.36 18.41 18.52
C PHE A 126 3.73 18.45 19.22
N VAL A 127 4.78 19.00 18.60
CA VAL A 127 6.15 18.89 19.14
C VAL A 127 6.32 19.50 20.52
N GLU A 128 5.58 20.56 20.86
CA GLU A 128 5.62 21.19 22.17
C GLU A 128 4.92 20.36 23.27
N ARG A 129 4.05 19.40 22.90
CA ARG A 129 3.33 18.56 23.87
C ARG A 129 4.20 17.43 24.45
N GLY A 130 5.27 17.03 23.74
CA GLY A 130 6.11 15.90 24.14
C GLY A 130 5.45 14.53 23.95
N GLU A 131 4.29 14.50 23.30
CA GLU A 131 3.53 13.29 23.00
C GLU A 131 2.67 13.49 21.75
N VAL A 132 2.38 12.38 21.07
CA VAL A 132 1.56 12.35 19.85
C VAL A 132 0.88 11.00 19.70
N ASP A 133 -0.29 10.95 19.13
CA ASP A 133 -0.77 9.74 18.44
C ASP A 133 -0.23 9.79 17.01
N PHE A 134 0.86 9.05 16.76
CA PHE A 134 1.57 9.07 15.48
C PHE A 134 0.67 8.71 14.31
N ALA A 135 -0.24 7.75 14.50
CA ALA A 135 -1.19 7.35 13.47
C ALA A 135 -2.15 8.50 13.14
N ALA A 136 -2.85 9.01 14.11
CA ALA A 136 -3.89 10.01 13.91
C ALA A 136 -3.36 11.40 13.51
N GLU A 137 -2.17 11.79 14.01
CA GLU A 137 -1.66 13.15 13.86
C GLU A 137 -0.50 13.28 12.87
N PHE A 138 0.06 12.15 12.40
CA PHE A 138 1.17 12.19 11.45
C PHE A 138 1.01 11.19 10.29
N SER A 139 1.02 9.86 10.53
CA SER A 139 1.14 8.88 9.43
C SER A 139 -0.10 8.83 8.54
N VAL A 140 -1.30 9.10 9.06
CA VAL A 140 -2.52 9.19 8.26
C VAL A 140 -2.64 10.53 7.52
N PRO A 141 -2.52 11.70 8.19
CA PRO A 141 -2.69 12.97 7.50
C PRO A 141 -1.57 13.31 6.52
N PHE A 142 -0.33 12.89 6.75
CA PHE A 142 0.79 13.27 5.91
C PHE A 142 0.67 12.76 4.46
N PRO A 143 0.60 11.45 4.16
CA PRO A 143 0.45 10.98 2.78
C PRO A 143 -0.85 11.46 2.14
N SER A 144 -1.91 11.62 2.94
CA SER A 144 -3.19 12.12 2.46
C SER A 144 -3.10 13.57 1.97
N GLN A 145 -2.35 14.42 2.68
CA GLN A 145 -2.09 15.80 2.25
C GLN A 145 -1.18 15.86 1.01
N VAL A 146 -0.18 14.96 0.92
CA VAL A 146 0.65 14.83 -0.28
C VAL A 146 -0.21 14.43 -1.49
N PHE A 147 -1.14 13.49 -1.31
CA PHE A 147 -2.08 13.08 -2.35
C PHE A 147 -2.96 14.24 -2.83
N LEU A 148 -3.56 15.01 -1.91
CA LEU A 148 -4.34 16.20 -2.26
C LEU A 148 -3.50 17.22 -3.03
N THR A 149 -2.27 17.46 -2.58
CA THR A 149 -1.32 18.36 -3.25
C THR A 149 -1.02 17.89 -4.67
N LEU A 150 -0.77 16.60 -4.87
CA LEU A 150 -0.51 16.00 -6.19
C LEU A 150 -1.68 16.18 -7.16
N LEU A 151 -2.91 16.07 -6.66
CA LEU A 151 -4.13 16.27 -7.44
C LEU A 151 -4.54 17.75 -7.58
N GLY A 152 -3.81 18.68 -6.97
CA GLY A 152 -4.15 20.11 -6.96
C GLY A 152 -5.47 20.40 -6.26
N LEU A 153 -5.77 19.62 -5.20
CA LEU A 153 -6.98 19.76 -4.40
C LEU A 153 -6.69 20.49 -3.08
N PRO A 154 -7.69 21.23 -2.52
CA PRO A 154 -7.53 21.93 -1.27
C PRO A 154 -7.25 20.98 -0.10
N LEU A 155 -6.34 21.32 0.81
CA LEU A 155 -6.04 20.50 2.00
C LEU A 155 -7.23 20.40 2.97
N GLU A 156 -8.16 21.35 2.90
CA GLU A 156 -9.41 21.36 3.65
C GLU A 156 -10.33 20.18 3.30
N GLU A 157 -10.13 19.55 2.13
CA GLU A 157 -10.84 18.33 1.70
C GLU A 157 -10.34 17.05 2.38
N LEU A 158 -9.26 17.12 3.16
CA LEU A 158 -8.69 15.95 3.84
C LEU A 158 -9.73 15.10 4.59
N PRO A 159 -10.65 15.65 5.40
CA PRO A 159 -11.66 14.83 6.07
C PRO A 159 -12.58 14.08 5.11
N THR A 160 -12.94 14.69 3.98
CA THR A 160 -13.74 14.06 2.91
C THR A 160 -13.02 12.87 2.30
N PHE A 161 -11.73 13.04 1.97
CA PHE A 161 -10.93 11.97 1.38
C PHE A 161 -10.67 10.82 2.34
N LEU A 162 -10.42 11.10 3.62
CA LEU A 162 -10.29 10.06 4.64
C LEU A 162 -11.60 9.27 4.81
N ALA A 163 -12.76 9.96 4.84
CA ALA A 163 -14.05 9.29 4.91
C ALA A 163 -14.34 8.42 3.66
N MET A 164 -13.98 8.91 2.46
CA MET A 164 -14.08 8.13 1.21
C MET A 164 -13.19 6.89 1.26
N LYS A 165 -11.95 7.03 1.68
CA LYS A 165 -11.00 5.93 1.82
C LYS A 165 -11.54 4.88 2.81
N ASP A 166 -11.93 5.29 4.01
CA ASP A 166 -12.41 4.36 5.03
C ASP A 166 -13.72 3.68 4.63
N GLY A 167 -14.61 4.39 3.96
CA GLY A 167 -15.84 3.81 3.43
C GLY A 167 -15.63 2.73 2.36
N ILE A 168 -14.49 2.74 1.66
CA ILE A 168 -14.11 1.70 0.69
C ILE A 168 -13.30 0.58 1.36
N ILE A 169 -12.27 0.95 2.13
CA ILE A 169 -11.27 -0.01 2.64
C ILE A 169 -11.76 -0.67 3.94
N ARG A 170 -12.50 0.06 4.78
CA ARG A 170 -12.96 -0.36 6.11
C ARG A 170 -14.46 -0.13 6.31
N PRO A 171 -15.35 -0.61 5.39
CA PRO A 171 -16.79 -0.37 5.49
C PRO A 171 -17.40 -0.98 6.75
N ASP A 172 -16.82 -2.06 7.27
CA ASP A 172 -17.15 -2.72 8.53
C ASP A 172 -16.89 -1.81 9.75
N GLN A 173 -15.77 -1.14 9.81
CA GLN A 173 -15.46 -0.19 10.89
C GLN A 173 -16.38 1.03 10.85
N VAL A 174 -16.68 1.53 9.64
CA VAL A 174 -17.57 2.70 9.48
C VAL A 174 -19.00 2.38 9.85
N THR A 175 -19.50 1.19 9.50
CA THR A 175 -20.88 0.77 9.76
C THR A 175 -21.07 0.08 11.10
N GLY A 176 -20.00 -0.47 11.69
CA GLY A 176 -20.05 -1.33 12.88
C GLY A 176 -20.64 -2.72 12.59
N GLU A 177 -20.78 -3.10 11.33
CA GLU A 177 -21.36 -4.36 10.87
C GLU A 177 -20.30 -5.21 10.17
N ALA A 178 -20.51 -6.52 10.05
CA ALA A 178 -19.57 -7.38 9.32
C ALA A 178 -19.37 -6.89 7.87
N ARG A 179 -18.16 -7.05 7.34
CA ARG A 179 -17.76 -6.51 6.03
C ARG A 179 -18.64 -7.00 4.87
N ASP A 180 -19.14 -8.23 4.94
CA ASP A 180 -20.04 -8.88 3.98
C ASP A 180 -21.52 -8.59 4.23
N SER A 181 -21.85 -7.85 5.30
CA SER A 181 -23.22 -7.47 5.61
C SER A 181 -23.83 -6.58 4.52
N ALA A 182 -25.14 -6.67 4.32
CA ALA A 182 -25.85 -5.83 3.36
C ALA A 182 -25.64 -4.32 3.64
N ALA A 183 -25.46 -3.94 4.91
CA ALA A 183 -25.21 -2.55 5.31
C ALA A 183 -23.81 -2.09 4.90
N ALA A 184 -22.77 -2.89 5.17
CA ALA A 184 -21.39 -2.56 4.82
C ALA A 184 -21.21 -2.50 3.28
N VAL A 185 -21.77 -3.47 2.54
CA VAL A 185 -21.73 -3.48 1.07
C VAL A 185 -22.50 -2.28 0.48
N ALA A 186 -23.68 -1.94 1.03
CA ALA A 186 -24.43 -0.78 0.57
C ALA A 186 -23.67 0.52 0.84
N HIS A 187 -23.04 0.66 2.01
CA HIS A 187 -22.20 1.80 2.35
C HIS A 187 -21.00 1.94 1.39
N GLN A 188 -20.28 0.85 1.15
CA GLN A 188 -19.15 0.84 0.22
C GLN A 188 -19.55 1.28 -1.19
N ARG A 189 -20.68 0.77 -1.72
CA ARG A 189 -21.22 1.19 -3.02
C ARG A 189 -21.61 2.65 -3.07
N ALA A 190 -22.24 3.16 -2.01
CA ALA A 190 -22.59 4.57 -1.90
C ALA A 190 -21.36 5.46 -1.86
N THR A 191 -20.33 5.05 -1.10
CA THR A 191 -19.04 5.75 -1.05
C THR A 191 -18.36 5.74 -2.42
N ALA A 192 -18.31 4.60 -3.11
CA ALA A 192 -17.76 4.51 -4.46
C ALA A 192 -18.48 5.49 -5.42
N ALA A 193 -19.79 5.53 -5.40
CA ALA A 193 -20.56 6.48 -6.21
C ALA A 193 -20.21 7.94 -5.87
N SER A 194 -20.00 8.28 -4.59
CA SER A 194 -19.60 9.63 -4.18
C SER A 194 -18.19 10.01 -4.66
N ILE A 195 -17.26 9.05 -4.70
CA ILE A 195 -15.90 9.25 -5.25
C ILE A 195 -15.97 9.60 -6.74
N TYR A 196 -16.72 8.83 -7.53
CA TYR A 196 -16.91 9.11 -8.95
C TYR A 196 -17.54 10.49 -9.16
N ALA A 197 -18.62 10.83 -8.44
CA ALA A 197 -19.29 12.12 -8.54
C ALA A 197 -18.35 13.30 -8.18
N TYR A 198 -17.55 13.15 -7.12
CA TYR A 198 -16.57 14.15 -6.72
C TYR A 198 -15.55 14.42 -7.84
N PHE A 199 -14.96 13.38 -8.39
CA PHE A 199 -13.98 13.55 -9.46
C PHE A 199 -14.60 14.01 -10.78
N GLU A 200 -15.85 13.66 -11.06
CA GLU A 200 -16.57 14.24 -12.19
C GLU A 200 -16.68 15.78 -12.08
N ASP A 201 -17.09 16.29 -10.92
CA ASP A 201 -17.16 17.73 -10.67
C ASP A 201 -15.79 18.41 -10.80
N VAL A 202 -14.74 17.78 -10.27
CA VAL A 202 -13.37 18.32 -10.39
C VAL A 202 -12.90 18.32 -11.84
N LEU A 203 -13.16 17.27 -12.61
CA LEU A 203 -12.81 17.21 -14.02
C LEU A 203 -13.56 18.26 -14.86
N ASP A 204 -14.84 18.54 -14.55
CA ASP A 204 -15.60 19.61 -15.19
C ASP A 204 -14.93 20.97 -14.95
N GLN A 205 -14.50 21.25 -13.73
CA GLN A 205 -13.76 22.47 -13.40
C GLN A 205 -12.44 22.54 -14.19
N ARG A 206 -11.65 21.43 -14.26
CA ARG A 206 -10.39 21.38 -15.00
C ARG A 206 -10.60 21.46 -16.52
N GLN A 207 -11.74 21.04 -17.03
CA GLN A 207 -12.07 21.17 -18.44
C GLN A 207 -12.31 22.65 -18.84
N VAL A 208 -12.89 23.43 -17.92
CA VAL A 208 -13.10 24.87 -18.09
C VAL A 208 -11.81 25.65 -17.85
N GLU A 209 -11.06 25.31 -16.79
CA GLU A 209 -9.83 25.99 -16.38
C GLU A 209 -8.76 24.96 -15.98
N ARG A 210 -7.73 24.80 -16.85
CA ARG A 210 -6.55 23.97 -16.54
C ARG A 210 -5.77 24.57 -15.37
N ARG A 211 -5.22 23.69 -14.53
CA ARG A 211 -4.33 24.05 -13.41
C ARG A 211 -3.01 23.32 -13.56
N ASP A 212 -2.04 23.69 -12.76
CA ASP A 212 -0.76 22.97 -12.67
C ASP A 212 -0.94 21.77 -11.72
N ASP A 213 -1.70 20.77 -12.19
CA ASP A 213 -2.03 19.56 -11.45
C ASP A 213 -2.13 18.32 -12.37
N ILE A 214 -2.08 17.14 -11.75
CA ILE A 214 -2.09 15.88 -12.48
C ILE A 214 -3.41 15.62 -13.22
N LEU A 215 -4.54 16.16 -12.74
CA LEU A 215 -5.85 16.00 -13.39
C LEU A 215 -5.90 16.77 -14.71
N SER A 216 -5.32 17.97 -14.74
CA SER A 216 -5.14 18.73 -15.99
C SER A 216 -4.22 18.00 -16.95
N VAL A 217 -3.13 17.39 -16.46
CA VAL A 217 -2.23 16.56 -17.26
C VAL A 217 -2.97 15.37 -17.86
N PHE A 218 -3.83 14.68 -17.11
CA PHE A 218 -4.61 13.54 -17.64
C PHE A 218 -5.53 13.94 -18.79
N LEU A 219 -6.24 15.08 -18.65
CA LEU A 219 -7.13 15.62 -19.68
C LEU A 219 -6.40 15.97 -20.98
N ASP A 220 -5.12 16.32 -20.91
CA ASP A 220 -4.30 16.74 -22.06
C ASP A 220 -3.35 15.63 -22.56
N SER A 221 -3.31 14.49 -21.87
CA SER A 221 -2.37 13.39 -22.18
C SER A 221 -2.81 12.60 -23.42
N GLU A 222 -1.88 12.45 -24.38
CA GLU A 222 -2.04 11.58 -25.55
C GLU A 222 -0.77 10.78 -25.79
N VAL A 223 -0.89 9.47 -25.98
CA VAL A 223 0.23 8.58 -26.34
C VAL A 223 -0.20 7.66 -27.48
N GLU A 224 0.53 7.74 -28.61
CA GLU A 224 0.28 6.90 -29.80
C GLU A 224 -1.16 7.02 -30.33
N GLY A 225 -1.76 8.23 -30.25
CA GLY A 225 -3.14 8.49 -30.70
C GLY A 225 -4.21 8.05 -29.68
N HIS A 226 -3.82 7.56 -28.51
CA HIS A 226 -4.73 7.28 -27.41
C HIS A 226 -4.75 8.45 -26.43
N GLN A 227 -5.91 9.07 -26.29
CA GLN A 227 -6.22 10.01 -25.20
C GLN A 227 -7.00 9.27 -24.13
N LEU A 228 -6.77 9.58 -22.84
CA LEU A 228 -7.59 9.05 -21.77
C LEU A 228 -9.03 9.54 -21.93
N THR A 229 -9.98 8.62 -21.94
CA THR A 229 -11.39 8.99 -21.83
C THR A 229 -11.70 9.50 -20.43
N ARG A 230 -12.82 10.19 -20.29
CA ARG A 230 -13.27 10.69 -18.97
C ARG A 230 -13.44 9.54 -17.97
N GLU A 231 -14.02 8.43 -18.42
CA GLU A 231 -14.21 7.23 -17.60
C GLU A 231 -12.88 6.62 -17.16
N GLU A 232 -11.89 6.55 -18.06
CA GLU A 232 -10.54 6.06 -17.71
C GLU A 232 -9.86 6.96 -16.67
N ILE A 233 -10.01 8.28 -16.77
CA ILE A 233 -9.49 9.21 -15.76
C ILE A 233 -10.17 9.00 -14.41
N LEU A 234 -11.48 8.83 -14.38
CA LEU A 234 -12.22 8.56 -13.16
C LEU A 234 -11.77 7.25 -12.48
N ASP A 235 -11.56 6.18 -13.25
CA ASP A 235 -11.08 4.90 -12.74
C ASP A 235 -9.63 5.00 -12.21
N ILE A 236 -8.77 5.82 -12.85
CA ILE A 236 -7.43 6.16 -12.34
C ILE A 236 -7.53 6.94 -11.02
N CYS A 237 -8.39 7.95 -10.95
CA CYS A 237 -8.57 8.76 -9.74
C CYS A 237 -9.10 7.91 -8.57
N PHE A 238 -10.04 7.00 -8.84
CA PHE A 238 -10.55 6.07 -7.84
C PHE A 238 -9.42 5.18 -7.31
N LEU A 239 -8.63 4.56 -8.22
CA LEU A 239 -7.47 3.77 -7.81
C LEU A 239 -6.48 4.58 -6.99
N PHE A 240 -6.17 5.80 -7.39
CA PHE A 240 -5.20 6.65 -6.70
C PHE A 240 -5.64 6.97 -5.28
N LEU A 241 -6.95 7.22 -5.07
CA LEU A 241 -7.50 7.46 -3.74
C LEU A 241 -7.28 6.26 -2.83
N ILE A 242 -7.64 5.05 -3.26
CA ILE A 242 -7.53 3.86 -2.40
C ILE A 242 -6.10 3.35 -2.25
N ALA A 243 -5.26 3.47 -3.28
CA ALA A 243 -3.88 2.96 -3.26
C ALA A 243 -2.89 3.95 -2.64
N GLY A 244 -3.13 5.25 -2.76
CA GLY A 244 -2.18 6.29 -2.36
C GLY A 244 -2.26 6.69 -0.90
N LEU A 245 -3.41 6.51 -0.24
CA LEU A 245 -3.63 7.05 1.10
C LEU A 245 -3.21 6.08 2.23
N ASP A 246 -3.34 4.77 2.03
CA ASP A 246 -3.20 3.80 3.12
C ASP A 246 -1.84 3.10 3.13
N THR A 247 -1.20 2.92 1.97
CA THR A 247 0.04 2.15 1.84
C THR A 247 1.27 2.86 2.41
N VAL A 248 1.40 4.18 2.19
CA VAL A 248 2.48 4.98 2.78
C VAL A 248 2.26 5.17 4.27
N THR A 249 1.00 5.36 4.72
CA THR A 249 0.62 5.35 6.14
C THR A 249 1.12 4.08 6.82
N ALA A 250 0.75 2.92 6.30
CA ALA A 250 1.17 1.62 6.85
C ALA A 250 2.70 1.46 6.86
N THR A 251 3.37 1.96 5.83
CA THR A 251 4.83 1.93 5.76
C THR A 251 5.47 2.80 6.85
N LEU A 252 4.95 3.99 7.08
CA LEU A 252 5.39 4.87 8.17
C LEU A 252 5.16 4.24 9.54
N ASP A 253 3.97 3.67 9.76
CA ASP A 253 3.63 3.01 11.02
C ASP A 253 4.62 1.87 11.34
N CYS A 254 4.89 0.99 10.37
CA CYS A 254 5.83 -0.10 10.53
C CYS A 254 7.27 0.40 10.75
N MET A 255 7.76 1.35 9.93
CA MET A 255 9.10 1.90 10.05
C MET A 255 9.32 2.59 11.40
N PHE A 256 8.37 3.42 11.83
CA PHE A 256 8.49 4.13 13.10
C PHE A 256 8.29 3.23 14.31
N SER A 257 7.46 2.19 14.20
CA SER A 257 7.36 1.16 15.24
C SER A 257 8.69 0.41 15.39
N TYR A 258 9.32 0.01 14.29
CA TYR A 258 10.65 -0.60 14.30
C TYR A 258 11.68 0.33 14.98
N LEU A 259 11.77 1.57 14.53
CA LEU A 259 12.74 2.54 15.05
C LEU A 259 12.49 2.95 16.52
N ALA A 260 11.24 2.94 16.97
CA ALA A 260 10.90 3.19 18.37
C ALA A 260 11.36 2.06 19.29
N GLN A 261 11.42 0.82 18.77
CA GLN A 261 11.84 -0.38 19.49
C GLN A 261 13.36 -0.64 19.36
N HIS A 262 14.05 0.01 18.40
CA HIS A 262 15.48 -0.16 18.11
C HIS A 262 16.22 1.19 18.21
N PRO A 263 16.41 1.74 19.43
CA PRO A 263 16.98 3.06 19.62
C PRO A 263 18.41 3.20 19.10
N ASP A 264 19.20 2.14 19.09
CA ASP A 264 20.55 2.07 18.51
C ASP A 264 20.51 2.27 16.98
N GLN A 265 19.58 1.63 16.28
CA GLN A 265 19.38 1.81 14.84
C GLN A 265 18.87 3.22 14.52
N ARG A 266 17.93 3.74 15.33
CA ARG A 266 17.45 5.11 15.20
C ARG A 266 18.58 6.13 15.38
N GLN A 267 19.46 5.93 16.37
CA GLN A 267 20.58 6.84 16.63
C GLN A 267 21.52 6.96 15.42
N ARG A 268 21.71 5.90 14.64
CA ARG A 268 22.49 5.96 13.38
C ARG A 268 21.92 6.94 12.36
N ILE A 269 20.59 7.06 12.29
CA ILE A 269 19.92 8.04 11.41
C ILE A 269 20.15 9.47 11.90
N VAL A 270 20.12 9.66 13.22
CA VAL A 270 20.37 10.97 13.85
C VAL A 270 21.81 11.42 13.65
N ASP A 271 22.75 10.48 13.83
CA ASP A 271 24.20 10.76 13.70
C ASP A 271 24.61 11.00 12.24
N ASP A 272 24.00 10.27 11.30
CA ASP A 272 24.27 10.41 9.87
C ASP A 272 22.99 10.34 9.02
N PRO A 273 22.31 11.46 8.80
CA PRO A 273 21.12 11.51 7.96
C PRO A 273 21.34 11.09 6.49
N SER A 274 22.59 11.00 6.03
CA SER A 274 22.90 10.59 4.66
C SER A 274 22.53 9.13 4.37
N ILE A 275 22.39 8.30 5.42
CA ILE A 275 21.99 6.89 5.29
C ILE A 275 20.46 6.71 5.09
N ILE A 276 19.64 7.75 5.26
CA ILE A 276 18.18 7.65 5.15
C ILE A 276 17.72 6.93 3.86
N PRO A 277 18.31 7.16 2.69
CA PRO A 277 17.90 6.41 1.49
C PRO A 277 18.06 4.89 1.64
N THR A 278 19.13 4.40 2.23
CA THR A 278 19.35 2.97 2.46
C THR A 278 18.50 2.42 3.61
N VAL A 279 18.24 3.23 4.62
CA VAL A 279 17.30 2.91 5.71
C VAL A 279 15.89 2.65 5.15
N VAL A 280 15.41 3.54 4.27
CA VAL A 280 14.09 3.38 3.64
C VAL A 280 14.00 2.07 2.85
N GLU A 281 15.00 1.74 2.02
CA GLU A 281 14.97 0.49 1.25
C GLU A 281 15.03 -0.74 2.17
N GLU A 282 15.83 -0.70 3.22
CA GLU A 282 15.95 -1.85 4.15
C GLU A 282 14.71 -2.05 5.00
N LEU A 283 14.11 -0.97 5.51
CA LEU A 283 12.86 -1.08 6.25
C LEU A 283 11.67 -1.45 5.34
N LEU A 284 11.65 -1.02 4.08
CA LEU A 284 10.70 -1.53 3.09
C LEU A 284 10.85 -3.04 2.86
N ARG A 285 12.10 -3.54 2.78
CA ARG A 285 12.38 -4.96 2.66
C ARG A 285 11.86 -5.74 3.87
N TRP A 286 12.24 -5.31 5.07
CA TRP A 286 11.96 -6.04 6.31
C TRP A 286 10.50 -6.01 6.70
N GLU A 287 9.91 -4.84 6.68
CA GLU A 287 8.52 -4.62 7.13
C GLU A 287 7.49 -5.05 6.08
N THR A 288 7.75 -4.76 4.80
CA THR A 288 6.84 -5.05 3.68
C THR A 288 5.35 -4.92 4.07
N PRO A 289 4.84 -3.69 4.36
CA PRO A 289 3.49 -3.52 4.92
C PRO A 289 2.37 -4.09 4.05
N VAL A 290 2.52 -4.03 2.73
CA VAL A 290 1.69 -4.78 1.78
C VAL A 290 2.29 -6.17 1.66
N MET A 291 1.88 -7.08 2.55
CA MET A 291 2.49 -8.39 2.70
C MET A 291 2.36 -9.29 1.46
N GLY A 292 1.31 -9.08 0.67
CA GLY A 292 1.08 -9.87 -0.53
C GLY A 292 0.11 -9.23 -1.49
N VAL A 293 0.06 -9.78 -2.69
CA VAL A 293 -0.88 -9.44 -3.75
C VAL A 293 -1.48 -10.71 -4.35
N VAL A 294 -2.68 -10.60 -4.91
CA VAL A 294 -3.35 -11.75 -5.52
C VAL A 294 -3.22 -11.69 -7.04
N ARG A 295 -3.18 -12.86 -7.67
CA ARG A 295 -3.32 -13.08 -9.10
C ARG A 295 -4.40 -14.13 -9.33
N VAL A 296 -4.87 -14.23 -10.56
CA VAL A 296 -5.79 -15.30 -11.01
C VAL A 296 -5.10 -16.08 -12.13
N ALA A 297 -5.05 -17.40 -12.02
CA ALA A 297 -4.52 -18.27 -13.05
C ALA A 297 -5.46 -18.28 -14.27
N LEU A 298 -4.93 -17.95 -15.47
CA LEU A 298 -5.71 -17.89 -16.70
C LEU A 298 -5.84 -19.23 -17.42
N GLU A 299 -4.94 -20.17 -17.12
CA GLU A 299 -4.94 -21.55 -17.66
C GLU A 299 -4.32 -22.51 -16.66
N ASP A 300 -4.47 -23.82 -16.88
CA ASP A 300 -3.81 -24.84 -16.09
C ASP A 300 -2.29 -24.75 -16.30
N THR A 301 -1.53 -24.68 -15.22
CA THR A 301 -0.06 -24.57 -15.25
C THR A 301 0.56 -25.25 -14.03
N GLU A 302 1.86 -25.09 -13.84
CA GLU A 302 2.61 -25.61 -12.70
C GLU A 302 3.57 -24.54 -12.18
N LEU A 303 3.65 -24.38 -10.87
CA LEU A 303 4.64 -23.52 -10.20
C LEU A 303 5.35 -24.33 -9.13
N GLY A 304 6.69 -24.36 -9.19
CA GLY A 304 7.50 -25.06 -8.18
C GLY A 304 7.13 -26.53 -7.99
N GLY A 305 6.61 -27.21 -9.02
CA GLY A 305 6.14 -28.60 -8.96
C GLY A 305 4.70 -28.76 -8.42
N CYS A 306 4.01 -27.65 -8.10
CA CYS A 306 2.63 -27.65 -7.63
C CYS A 306 1.69 -27.32 -8.80
N PRO A 307 0.65 -28.16 -9.07
CA PRO A 307 -0.37 -27.83 -10.07
C PRO A 307 -1.15 -26.57 -9.68
N VAL A 308 -1.39 -25.70 -10.65
CA VAL A 308 -2.24 -24.50 -10.52
C VAL A 308 -3.31 -24.59 -11.60
N HIS A 309 -4.56 -24.56 -11.20
CA HIS A 309 -5.67 -24.71 -12.13
C HIS A 309 -6.21 -23.36 -12.59
N LYS A 310 -6.75 -23.33 -13.79
CA LYS A 310 -7.42 -22.16 -14.32
C LYS A 310 -8.51 -21.66 -13.37
N GLY A 311 -8.44 -20.39 -13.00
CA GLY A 311 -9.34 -19.72 -12.06
C GLY A 311 -8.86 -19.72 -10.61
N ASP A 312 -7.80 -20.47 -10.28
CA ASP A 312 -7.23 -20.44 -8.95
C ASP A 312 -6.75 -19.02 -8.60
N GLN A 313 -7.02 -18.62 -7.37
CA GLN A 313 -6.37 -17.44 -6.78
C GLN A 313 -4.94 -17.83 -6.40
N VAL A 314 -4.00 -17.00 -6.80
CA VAL A 314 -2.57 -17.17 -6.52
C VAL A 314 -2.13 -16.03 -5.61
N MET A 315 -1.95 -16.33 -4.32
CA MET A 315 -1.46 -15.39 -3.32
C MET A 315 0.05 -15.27 -3.40
N VAL A 316 0.55 -14.10 -3.75
CA VAL A 316 1.98 -13.79 -3.93
C VAL A 316 2.48 -13.08 -2.69
N LEU A 317 3.24 -13.76 -1.80
CA LEU A 317 3.71 -13.23 -0.52
C LEU A 317 4.97 -12.38 -0.70
N LEU A 318 4.80 -11.07 -0.93
CA LEU A 318 5.92 -10.13 -1.13
C LEU A 318 6.84 -10.05 0.09
N GLY A 319 6.26 -10.08 1.30
CA GLY A 319 7.03 -10.08 2.56
C GLY A 319 7.87 -11.34 2.73
N SER A 320 7.36 -12.47 2.28
CA SER A 320 8.13 -13.73 2.27
C SER A 320 9.32 -13.65 1.32
N ALA A 321 9.11 -13.18 0.09
CA ALA A 321 10.17 -12.99 -0.89
C ALA A 321 11.26 -12.00 -0.42
N ASN A 322 10.88 -11.00 0.37
CA ASN A 322 11.79 -9.98 0.89
C ASN A 322 12.63 -10.46 2.10
N THR A 323 12.25 -11.59 2.68
CA THR A 323 12.97 -12.25 3.79
C THR A 323 13.47 -13.65 3.41
N ASP A 324 13.57 -13.93 2.09
CA ASP A 324 14.04 -15.22 1.59
C ASP A 324 15.57 -15.29 1.61
N GLU A 325 16.12 -16.28 2.30
CA GLU A 325 17.55 -16.52 2.45
C GLU A 325 18.24 -16.87 1.11
N ALA A 326 17.46 -17.32 0.12
CA ALA A 326 17.99 -17.59 -1.22
C ALA A 326 18.35 -16.30 -1.98
N GLU A 327 17.67 -15.18 -1.69
CA GLU A 327 17.99 -13.87 -2.26
C GLU A 327 18.85 -13.02 -1.32
N PHE A 328 18.61 -13.09 -0.01
CA PHE A 328 19.30 -12.30 1.01
C PHE A 328 20.02 -13.23 1.98
N GLY A 329 21.35 -13.38 1.85
CA GLY A 329 22.13 -14.33 2.67
C GLY A 329 22.06 -14.10 4.19
N ASP A 330 21.66 -12.89 4.61
CA ASP A 330 21.40 -12.44 5.98
C ASP A 330 19.99 -11.83 6.07
N ALA A 331 19.01 -12.61 5.61
CA ALA A 331 17.61 -12.17 5.43
C ALA A 331 16.93 -11.75 6.73
N GLU A 332 17.31 -12.35 7.86
CA GLU A 332 16.75 -12.06 9.19
C GLU A 332 17.33 -10.80 9.84
N ASP A 333 18.44 -10.26 9.30
CA ASP A 333 19.08 -9.07 9.83
C ASP A 333 18.58 -7.79 9.12
N VAL A 334 18.27 -6.77 9.90
CA VAL A 334 18.02 -5.42 9.38
C VAL A 334 19.34 -4.66 9.31
N ARG A 335 19.78 -4.37 8.08
CA ARG A 335 21.10 -3.78 7.80
C ARG A 335 20.97 -2.53 6.94
N PHE A 336 21.18 -1.36 7.53
CA PHE A 336 21.14 -0.07 6.82
C PHE A 336 22.34 0.15 5.87
N ASP A 337 23.32 -0.73 5.93
CA ASP A 337 24.50 -0.76 5.05
C ASP A 337 24.42 -1.85 3.96
N ARG A 338 23.23 -2.41 3.69
CA ARG A 338 23.03 -3.39 2.63
C ARG A 338 23.27 -2.75 1.26
N GLU A 339 24.35 -3.15 0.61
CA GLU A 339 24.76 -2.58 -0.69
C GLU A 339 23.81 -2.95 -1.83
N ILE A 340 23.32 -4.21 -1.84
CA ILE A 340 22.39 -4.73 -2.83
C ILE A 340 21.09 -5.11 -2.13
N ASN A 341 20.04 -4.36 -2.40
CA ASN A 341 18.74 -4.57 -1.80
C ASN A 341 17.65 -4.74 -2.89
N ARG A 342 17.53 -5.97 -3.40
CA ARG A 342 16.58 -6.32 -4.47
C ARG A 342 15.21 -6.69 -3.93
N HIS A 343 14.72 -5.91 -2.97
CA HIS A 343 13.39 -6.15 -2.43
C HIS A 343 12.28 -5.87 -3.46
N ILE A 344 11.17 -6.55 -3.27
CA ILE A 344 9.95 -6.41 -4.08
C ILE A 344 8.77 -5.88 -3.25
N ALA A 345 9.01 -5.04 -2.25
CA ALA A 345 7.94 -4.41 -1.46
C ALA A 345 6.96 -3.58 -2.32
N PHE A 346 7.40 -3.14 -3.49
CA PHE A 346 6.58 -2.46 -4.50
C PHE A 346 6.05 -3.40 -5.59
N GLY A 347 6.06 -4.72 -5.35
CA GLY A 347 5.75 -5.71 -6.36
C GLY A 347 6.81 -5.82 -7.44
N GLY A 348 6.49 -6.53 -8.52
CA GLY A 348 7.39 -6.81 -9.65
C GLY A 348 6.64 -6.91 -10.98
N GLY A 349 7.41 -7.17 -12.05
CA GLY A 349 6.86 -7.30 -13.40
C GLY A 349 6.22 -6.03 -13.91
N VAL A 350 5.23 -6.17 -14.78
CA VAL A 350 4.54 -5.05 -15.45
C VAL A 350 3.70 -4.23 -14.47
N HIS A 351 3.21 -4.84 -13.39
CA HIS A 351 2.40 -4.20 -12.35
C HIS A 351 3.22 -3.63 -11.18
N ARG A 352 4.54 -3.48 -11.32
CA ARG A 352 5.33 -2.79 -10.29
C ARG A 352 4.70 -1.44 -9.95
N CYS A 353 4.62 -1.14 -8.66
CA CYS A 353 3.95 0.06 -8.12
C CYS A 353 4.33 1.33 -8.89
N LEU A 354 3.33 2.02 -9.41
CA LEU A 354 3.47 3.28 -10.15
C LEU A 354 4.01 4.39 -9.23
N GLY A 355 3.48 4.48 -8.01
CA GLY A 355 3.84 5.49 -7.01
C GLY A 355 5.15 5.22 -6.25
N SER A 356 5.94 4.20 -6.65
CA SER A 356 7.13 3.79 -5.88
C SER A 356 8.19 4.88 -5.69
N HIS A 357 8.29 5.85 -6.60
CA HIS A 357 9.21 6.99 -6.47
C HIS A 357 8.64 8.06 -5.53
N LEU A 358 7.34 8.31 -5.59
CA LEU A 358 6.66 9.22 -4.67
C LEU A 358 6.75 8.70 -3.24
N ALA A 359 6.37 7.44 -3.00
CA ALA A 359 6.43 6.82 -1.68
C ALA A 359 7.84 6.88 -1.07
N ARG A 360 8.88 6.56 -1.87
CA ARG A 360 10.28 6.69 -1.40
C ARG A 360 10.64 8.11 -0.99
N GLN A 361 10.16 9.09 -1.72
CA GLN A 361 10.41 10.49 -1.41
C GLN A 361 9.69 10.89 -0.12
N GLU A 362 8.42 10.56 0.01
CA GLU A 362 7.65 10.81 1.23
C GLU A 362 8.33 10.19 2.46
N LEU A 363 8.71 8.91 2.38
CA LEU A 363 9.39 8.21 3.47
C LEU A 363 10.74 8.85 3.84
N ARG A 364 11.55 9.24 2.84
CA ARG A 364 12.84 9.91 3.09
C ARG A 364 12.67 11.28 3.75
N ILE A 365 11.70 12.06 3.29
CA ILE A 365 11.41 13.37 3.87
C ILE A 365 10.86 13.21 5.29
N ALA A 366 9.91 12.30 5.51
CA ALA A 366 9.36 12.04 6.83
C ALA A 366 10.46 11.64 7.83
N LEU A 367 11.32 10.67 7.48
CA LEU A 367 12.43 10.27 8.35
C LEU A 367 13.40 11.42 8.61
N ARG A 368 13.76 12.19 7.58
CA ARG A 368 14.70 13.31 7.72
C ARG A 368 14.16 14.40 8.64
N GLU A 369 12.97 14.90 8.34
CA GLU A 369 12.40 16.02 9.10
C GLU A 369 12.01 15.62 10.53
N TRP A 370 11.48 14.40 10.71
CA TRP A 370 11.17 13.89 12.03
C TRP A 370 12.41 13.77 12.91
N HIS A 371 13.46 13.04 12.45
CA HIS A 371 14.66 12.82 13.28
C HIS A 371 15.48 14.08 13.51
N ARG A 372 15.37 15.08 12.63
CA ARG A 372 15.95 16.41 12.86
C ARG A 372 15.30 17.14 14.03
N ARG A 373 14.00 16.93 14.26
CA ARG A 373 13.21 17.65 15.28
C ARG A 373 12.93 16.80 16.52
N ILE A 374 12.77 15.52 16.35
CA ILE A 374 12.42 14.53 17.38
C ILE A 374 13.40 13.36 17.29
N PRO A 375 14.66 13.53 17.71
CA PRO A 375 15.69 12.49 17.60
C PRO A 375 15.44 11.30 18.54
N GLU A 376 14.79 11.55 19.69
CA GLU A 376 14.50 10.53 20.70
C GLU A 376 12.99 10.41 20.92
N TYR A 377 12.49 9.20 20.77
CA TYR A 377 11.08 8.87 21.00
C TYR A 377 10.90 7.41 21.39
N ALA A 378 9.79 7.09 22.00
CA ALA A 378 9.42 5.73 22.35
C ALA A 378 7.90 5.53 22.26
N VAL A 379 7.44 4.30 22.10
CA VAL A 379 6.04 3.95 22.34
C VAL A 379 5.71 4.25 23.81
N ARG A 380 4.56 4.88 24.08
CA ARG A 380 4.12 5.17 25.45
C ARG A 380 4.10 3.89 26.28
N SER A 381 4.70 3.92 27.47
CA SER A 381 4.76 2.77 28.37
C SER A 381 3.36 2.19 28.66
N GLY A 382 3.25 0.87 28.65
CA GLY A 382 2.00 0.15 28.86
C GLY A 382 1.07 0.10 27.64
N THR A 383 1.52 0.57 26.45
CA THR A 383 0.79 0.41 25.19
C THR A 383 1.26 -0.84 24.46
N THR A 384 0.30 -1.66 24.02
CA THR A 384 0.53 -2.68 23.00
C THR A 384 0.06 -2.12 21.67
N LEU A 385 0.91 -2.15 20.64
CA LEU A 385 0.53 -1.72 19.29
C LEU A 385 -0.26 -2.86 18.62
N GLU A 386 -1.41 -2.51 18.07
CA GLU A 386 -2.27 -3.43 17.33
C GLU A 386 -2.13 -3.17 15.84
N TYR A 387 -1.78 -4.22 15.09
CA TYR A 387 -1.59 -4.15 13.64
C TYR A 387 -2.82 -4.68 12.92
N THR A 388 -3.21 -3.99 11.85
CA THR A 388 -4.27 -4.48 10.95
C THR A 388 -3.74 -5.61 10.06
N GLY A 389 -4.62 -6.52 9.68
CA GLY A 389 -4.32 -7.55 8.67
C GLY A 389 -4.33 -6.98 7.25
N GLY A 390 -3.79 -7.73 6.29
CA GLY A 390 -3.74 -7.34 4.88
C GLY A 390 -2.68 -6.29 4.58
N ILE A 391 -2.99 -5.02 4.78
CA ILE A 391 -2.03 -3.91 4.83
C ILE A 391 -1.73 -3.65 6.30
N ARG A 392 -0.48 -3.87 6.74
CA ARG A 392 -0.04 -3.74 8.14
C ARG A 392 0.07 -2.28 8.54
N SER A 393 -0.99 -1.71 9.09
CA SER A 393 -1.00 -0.38 9.69
C SER A 393 -1.32 -0.44 11.19
N ILE A 394 -1.10 0.65 11.90
CA ILE A 394 -1.36 0.77 13.34
C ILE A 394 -2.42 1.86 13.53
N GLU A 395 -3.60 1.49 14.01
CA GLU A 395 -4.72 2.44 14.16
C GLU A 395 -4.49 3.47 15.27
N ARG A 396 -3.78 3.06 16.32
CA ARG A 396 -3.45 3.91 17.46
C ARG A 396 -1.99 3.71 17.86
N PHE A 397 -1.19 4.77 17.67
CA PHE A 397 0.24 4.72 17.88
C PHE A 397 0.73 5.85 18.82
N PRO A 398 0.46 5.75 20.14
CA PRO A 398 0.87 6.77 21.07
C PRO A 398 2.39 6.74 21.30
N MET A 399 3.05 7.83 20.97
CA MET A 399 4.48 8.06 21.18
C MET A 399 4.73 9.17 22.19
N VAL A 400 5.87 9.08 22.87
CA VAL A 400 6.39 10.08 23.80
C VAL A 400 7.81 10.46 23.40
N PHE A 401 8.15 11.73 23.56
CA PHE A 401 9.45 12.30 23.24
C PHE A 401 9.74 13.54 24.10
N THR A 402 10.96 14.05 24.08
CA THR A 402 11.28 15.31 24.76
C THR A 402 10.69 16.49 23.99
N ALA A 403 9.82 17.25 24.62
CA ALA A 403 9.28 18.47 24.03
C ALA A 403 10.40 19.43 23.63
N SER A 404 10.38 19.92 22.41
CA SER A 404 11.28 20.99 21.96
C SER A 404 10.53 22.31 21.96
N SER A 405 11.14 23.31 22.60
CA SER A 405 10.63 24.68 22.65
C SER A 405 10.89 25.42 21.33
#